data_823c09175e585a874f3c6228bb208849
#
_entry.id   823c09175e585a874f3c6228bb208849
#
_cell.length_a   1.000
_cell.length_b   1.000
_cell.length_c   1.000
_cell.angle_alpha   90.00
_cell.angle_beta   90.00
_cell.angle_gamma   90.00
#
_symmetry.space_group_name_H-M   'P 1'
#
loop_
_entity.id
_entity.type
_entity.pdbx_description
1 polymer ?
#
loop_
_entity_poly.entity_id
_entity_poly.type
_entity_poly.pdbx_seq_one_letter_code
_entity_poly.pdbx_strand_id
1 'polypeptide(L)'
;QSLDFGNYLHASLHRFGSVLGKENKQWRDATDEDIENLSSKIASSIAPRVRYGALHSDAASRYTENALNKTFKNTLSSLREWSKSSSFDTKALEHKFFLHLRAENGETFTLNGKIDRVDMLGENVAVYDYKTGHTTASLVEIVSGLKLQLLTYLLGLMEEADGNPLLPAALMYIYLSGDVKIVSSVPRNGIPDLPAKDGASGFITSSGATVYDLDSRAGSNDSILPVRMKNDGDPYNTGNVLSKEDFDHLLRIVKKRIIMLYEEMISGRIDIRPVRFKGSSPCKYCPYHSICRFDPSRREENYDYIHAVSDKDMKRELPGIAFDMTKPRKEDDNG
;
A
#
# COMPACT_ATOMS: atom_id res chain seq x y z
N GLN A 1 -15.16 -13.67 1.84
CA GLN A 1 -15.98 -12.43 1.74
C GLN A 1 -15.09 -11.17 1.59
N SER A 2 -14.03 -10.99 2.39
CA SER A 2 -13.17 -9.80 2.31
C SER A 2 -12.37 -9.69 1.01
N LEU A 3 -11.88 -10.81 0.48
CA LEU A 3 -11.11 -10.85 -0.77
C LEU A 3 -11.96 -10.45 -1.98
N ASP A 4 -13.21 -10.92 -2.03
CA ASP A 4 -14.15 -10.59 -3.12
C ASP A 4 -14.51 -9.10 -3.11
N PHE A 5 -14.66 -8.53 -1.90
CA PHE A 5 -14.90 -7.11 -1.69
C PHE A 5 -13.72 -6.25 -2.20
N GLY A 6 -12.49 -6.64 -1.86
CA GLY A 6 -11.27 -5.98 -2.35
C GLY A 6 -11.21 -6.00 -3.88
N ASN A 7 -11.34 -7.17 -4.47
CA ASN A 7 -11.29 -7.34 -5.93
C ASN A 7 -12.37 -6.51 -6.65
N TYR A 8 -13.59 -6.42 -6.08
CA TYR A 8 -14.65 -5.59 -6.62
C TYR A 8 -14.28 -4.10 -6.62
N LEU A 9 -13.79 -3.57 -5.50
CA LEU A 9 -13.41 -2.16 -5.40
C LEU A 9 -12.23 -1.81 -6.30
N HIS A 10 -11.18 -2.63 -6.32
CA HIS A 10 -10.03 -2.42 -7.23
C HIS A 10 -10.47 -2.37 -8.70
N ALA A 11 -11.24 -3.38 -9.15
CA ALA A 11 -11.75 -3.41 -10.52
C ALA A 11 -12.64 -2.21 -10.84
N SER A 12 -13.47 -1.76 -9.88
CA SER A 12 -14.37 -0.62 -10.04
C SER A 12 -13.60 0.70 -10.12
N LEU A 13 -12.60 0.92 -9.25
CA LEU A 13 -11.75 2.11 -9.26
C LEU A 13 -10.93 2.18 -10.54
N HIS A 14 -10.32 1.07 -10.97
CA HIS A 14 -9.62 1.01 -12.25
C HIS A 14 -10.53 1.37 -13.42
N ARG A 15 -11.73 0.82 -13.47
CA ARG A 15 -12.68 1.08 -14.56
C ARG A 15 -13.11 2.53 -14.59
N PHE A 16 -13.41 3.11 -13.43
CA PHE A 16 -13.79 4.53 -13.32
C PHE A 16 -12.67 5.45 -13.81
N GLY A 17 -11.46 5.29 -13.28
CA GLY A 17 -10.31 6.10 -13.70
C GLY A 17 -9.94 5.89 -15.18
N SER A 18 -10.12 4.67 -15.72
CA SER A 18 -9.91 4.40 -17.15
C SER A 18 -10.92 5.12 -18.03
N VAL A 19 -12.15 5.32 -17.59
CA VAL A 19 -13.15 6.11 -18.33
C VAL A 19 -12.76 7.58 -18.31
N LEU A 20 -12.41 8.14 -17.15
CA LEU A 20 -11.92 9.51 -17.04
C LEU A 20 -10.70 9.76 -17.95
N GLY A 21 -9.71 8.85 -17.91
CA GLY A 21 -8.50 8.98 -18.73
C GLY A 21 -8.79 8.97 -20.24
N LYS A 22 -9.78 8.21 -20.71
CA LYS A 22 -10.22 8.25 -22.13
C LYS A 22 -10.84 9.58 -22.52
N GLU A 23 -11.42 10.30 -21.57
CA GLU A 23 -11.98 11.63 -21.75
C GLU A 23 -10.96 12.75 -21.49
N ASN A 24 -9.69 12.41 -21.27
CA ASN A 24 -8.62 13.33 -20.83
C ASN A 24 -8.94 14.08 -19.54
N LYS A 25 -9.72 13.47 -18.64
CA LYS A 25 -10.08 13.99 -17.33
C LYS A 25 -9.20 13.36 -16.24
N GLN A 26 -8.86 14.17 -15.24
CA GLN A 26 -8.30 13.68 -13.97
C GLN A 26 -9.42 13.40 -12.96
N TRP A 27 -9.09 12.76 -11.85
CA TRP A 27 -10.08 12.48 -10.79
C TRP A 27 -10.76 13.74 -10.27
N ARG A 28 -10.04 14.86 -10.18
CA ARG A 28 -10.55 16.17 -9.75
C ARG A 28 -11.60 16.76 -10.67
N ASP A 29 -11.62 16.35 -11.94
CA ASP A 29 -12.52 16.86 -12.98
C ASP A 29 -13.86 16.10 -13.01
N ALA A 30 -13.97 14.99 -12.26
CA ALA A 30 -15.19 14.21 -12.19
C ALA A 30 -16.32 15.04 -11.54
N THR A 31 -17.46 15.11 -12.20
CA THR A 31 -18.67 15.75 -11.66
C THR A 31 -19.45 14.79 -10.76
N ASP A 32 -20.44 15.32 -10.02
CA ASP A 32 -21.36 14.47 -9.26
C ASP A 32 -22.17 13.56 -10.20
N GLU A 33 -22.51 14.05 -11.38
CA GLU A 33 -23.19 13.28 -12.41
C GLU A 33 -22.30 12.15 -12.97
N ASP A 34 -21.00 12.41 -13.19
CA ASP A 34 -20.03 11.37 -13.56
C ASP A 34 -19.99 10.26 -12.50
N ILE A 35 -19.89 10.64 -11.21
CA ILE A 35 -19.85 9.68 -10.11
C ILE A 35 -21.12 8.84 -10.06
N GLU A 36 -22.30 9.49 -10.14
CA GLU A 36 -23.58 8.78 -10.07
C GLU A 36 -23.81 7.84 -11.25
N ASN A 37 -23.62 8.34 -12.48
CA ASN A 37 -23.90 7.60 -13.70
C ASN A 37 -22.86 6.49 -13.95
N LEU A 38 -21.55 6.79 -13.82
CA LEU A 38 -20.50 5.83 -14.06
C LEU A 38 -20.46 4.76 -12.97
N SER A 39 -20.63 5.14 -11.69
CA SER A 39 -20.60 4.14 -10.61
C SER A 39 -21.68 3.08 -10.79
N SER A 40 -22.90 3.49 -11.15
CA SER A 40 -24.01 2.59 -11.37
C SER A 40 -23.77 1.65 -12.57
N LYS A 41 -23.26 2.16 -13.69
CA LYS A 41 -22.91 1.37 -14.88
C LYS A 41 -21.75 0.41 -14.60
N ILE A 42 -20.71 0.86 -13.88
CA ILE A 42 -19.54 0.05 -13.53
C ILE A 42 -19.98 -1.07 -12.59
N ALA A 43 -20.73 -0.74 -11.54
CA ALA A 43 -21.25 -1.71 -10.60
C ALA A 43 -22.03 -2.82 -11.29
N SER A 44 -22.99 -2.46 -12.15
CA SER A 44 -23.77 -3.44 -12.92
C SER A 44 -22.91 -4.32 -13.85
N SER A 45 -21.77 -3.81 -14.32
CA SER A 45 -20.87 -4.57 -15.20
C SER A 45 -19.92 -5.51 -14.46
N ILE A 46 -19.57 -5.19 -13.21
CA ILE A 46 -18.59 -5.94 -12.40
C ILE A 46 -19.27 -6.93 -11.46
N ALA A 47 -20.42 -6.57 -10.87
CA ALA A 47 -21.14 -7.41 -9.91
C ALA A 47 -21.40 -8.84 -10.42
N PRO A 48 -21.80 -9.07 -11.68
CA PRO A 48 -22.00 -10.44 -12.21
C PRO A 48 -20.72 -11.29 -12.27
N ARG A 49 -19.56 -10.65 -12.28
CA ARG A 49 -18.25 -11.34 -12.36
C ARG A 49 -17.68 -11.70 -10.99
N VAL A 50 -18.19 -11.07 -9.94
CA VAL A 50 -17.78 -11.37 -8.56
C VAL A 50 -18.50 -12.64 -8.13
N ARG A 51 -17.76 -13.63 -7.63
CA ARG A 51 -18.29 -14.95 -7.21
C ARG A 51 -19.14 -15.67 -8.26
N TYR A 52 -18.81 -15.55 -9.55
CA TYR A 52 -19.58 -16.22 -10.61
C TYR A 52 -21.08 -15.89 -10.58
N GLY A 53 -21.45 -14.65 -10.24
CA GLY A 53 -22.83 -14.21 -10.19
C GLY A 53 -23.59 -14.48 -8.88
N ALA A 54 -22.92 -15.00 -7.85
CA ALA A 54 -23.58 -15.32 -6.57
C ALA A 54 -24.15 -14.08 -5.84
N LEU A 55 -23.74 -12.87 -6.23
CA LEU A 55 -24.28 -11.62 -5.65
C LEU A 55 -25.74 -11.33 -6.06
N HIS A 56 -26.30 -12.03 -7.03
CA HIS A 56 -27.69 -11.85 -7.48
C HIS A 56 -28.64 -12.94 -7.00
N SER A 57 -28.15 -13.96 -6.26
CA SER A 57 -28.89 -15.18 -5.99
C SER A 57 -29.99 -15.04 -4.93
N ASP A 58 -29.83 -14.13 -3.95
CA ASP A 58 -30.77 -13.98 -2.84
C ASP A 58 -30.84 -12.55 -2.27
N ALA A 59 -31.69 -12.32 -1.29
CA ALA A 59 -31.88 -11.00 -0.67
C ALA A 59 -30.63 -10.50 0.08
N ALA A 60 -29.86 -11.39 0.71
CA ALA A 60 -28.63 -11.04 1.42
C ALA A 60 -27.53 -10.62 0.44
N SER A 61 -27.47 -11.26 -0.71
CA SER A 61 -26.56 -10.92 -1.80
C SER A 61 -26.86 -9.55 -2.39
N ARG A 62 -28.15 -9.23 -2.63
CA ARG A 62 -28.58 -7.89 -3.08
C ARG A 62 -28.28 -6.80 -2.06
N TYR A 63 -28.47 -7.09 -0.76
CA TYR A 63 -28.06 -6.14 0.28
C TYR A 63 -26.56 -5.87 0.25
N THR A 64 -25.76 -6.92 0.08
CA THR A 64 -24.29 -6.81 -0.01
C THR A 64 -23.88 -6.00 -1.24
N GLU A 65 -24.52 -6.22 -2.40
CA GLU A 65 -24.28 -5.44 -3.62
C GLU A 65 -24.60 -3.95 -3.42
N ASN A 66 -25.73 -3.63 -2.81
CA ASN A 66 -26.10 -2.24 -2.51
C ASN A 66 -25.10 -1.57 -1.55
N ALA A 67 -24.62 -2.30 -0.54
CA ALA A 67 -23.59 -1.81 0.36
C ALA A 67 -22.25 -1.55 -0.36
N LEU A 68 -21.85 -2.47 -1.25
CA LEU A 68 -20.66 -2.34 -2.10
C LEU A 68 -20.76 -1.10 -3.00
N ASN A 69 -21.89 -0.90 -3.66
CA ASN A 69 -22.12 0.25 -4.54
C ASN A 69 -22.08 1.57 -3.78
N LYS A 70 -22.66 1.61 -2.59
CA LYS A 70 -22.61 2.78 -1.71
C LYS A 70 -21.17 3.08 -1.29
N THR A 71 -20.42 2.06 -0.86
CA THR A 71 -19.01 2.21 -0.52
C THR A 71 -18.19 2.70 -1.71
N PHE A 72 -18.42 2.15 -2.90
CA PHE A 72 -17.75 2.58 -4.12
C PHE A 72 -18.02 4.06 -4.43
N LYS A 73 -19.28 4.52 -4.40
CA LYS A 73 -19.64 5.93 -4.61
C LYS A 73 -18.95 6.85 -3.58
N ASN A 74 -19.00 6.49 -2.31
CA ASN A 74 -18.34 7.26 -1.26
C ASN A 74 -16.84 7.34 -1.48
N THR A 75 -16.20 6.23 -1.86
CA THR A 75 -14.77 6.18 -2.19
C THR A 75 -14.45 7.10 -3.36
N LEU A 76 -15.26 7.08 -4.44
CA LEU A 76 -15.06 7.97 -5.59
C LEU A 76 -15.16 9.45 -5.20
N SER A 77 -16.19 9.83 -4.43
CA SER A 77 -16.36 11.20 -3.95
C SER A 77 -15.15 11.65 -3.12
N SER A 78 -14.69 10.81 -2.26
CA SER A 78 -13.55 11.07 -1.37
C SER A 78 -12.23 11.20 -2.14
N LEU A 79 -11.96 10.31 -3.10
CA LEU A 79 -10.75 10.37 -3.95
C LEU A 79 -10.79 11.61 -4.86
N ARG A 80 -11.97 12.01 -5.34
CA ARG A 80 -12.15 13.25 -6.08
C ARG A 80 -11.81 14.47 -5.23
N GLU A 81 -12.36 14.58 -4.03
CA GLU A 81 -12.10 15.71 -3.13
C GLU A 81 -10.62 15.80 -2.75
N TRP A 82 -9.97 14.65 -2.50
CA TRP A 82 -8.53 14.65 -2.32
C TRP A 82 -7.78 15.11 -3.59
N SER A 83 -8.16 14.59 -4.76
CA SER A 83 -7.52 14.97 -6.02
C SER A 83 -7.65 16.46 -6.34
N LYS A 84 -8.72 17.15 -5.87
CA LYS A 84 -8.87 18.61 -5.98
C LYS A 84 -7.82 19.38 -5.18
N SER A 85 -7.33 18.82 -4.07
CA SER A 85 -6.29 19.44 -3.26
C SER A 85 -4.87 18.98 -3.64
N SER A 86 -4.73 18.13 -4.66
CA SER A 86 -3.47 17.65 -5.18
C SER A 86 -3.10 18.29 -6.52
N SER A 87 -1.83 18.62 -6.69
CA SER A 87 -1.23 19.04 -7.97
C SER A 87 -0.81 17.84 -8.82
N PHE A 88 -0.76 16.63 -8.23
CA PHE A 88 -0.37 15.41 -8.94
C PHE A 88 -1.48 14.94 -9.88
N ASP A 89 -1.07 14.47 -11.07
CA ASP A 89 -1.94 13.82 -12.05
C ASP A 89 -1.81 12.30 -11.97
N THR A 90 -2.94 11.60 -12.07
CA THR A 90 -2.91 10.15 -12.25
C THR A 90 -2.37 9.81 -13.65
N LYS A 91 -1.25 9.11 -13.68
CA LYS A 91 -0.58 8.68 -14.93
C LYS A 91 -0.87 7.24 -15.29
N ALA A 92 -1.04 6.38 -14.29
CA ALA A 92 -1.33 4.97 -14.55
C ALA A 92 -2.23 4.36 -13.47
N LEU A 93 -3.06 3.43 -13.89
CA LEU A 93 -3.93 2.60 -13.04
C LEU A 93 -3.72 1.13 -13.40
N GLU A 94 -3.63 0.25 -12.38
CA GLU A 94 -3.39 -1.19 -12.58
C GLU A 94 -2.15 -1.43 -13.46
N HIS A 95 -1.11 -0.60 -13.25
CA HIS A 95 0.10 -0.58 -14.06
C HIS A 95 0.92 -1.85 -13.83
N LYS A 96 1.15 -2.61 -14.89
CA LYS A 96 2.02 -3.79 -14.85
C LYS A 96 3.47 -3.35 -14.95
N PHE A 97 4.32 -3.86 -14.07
CA PHE A 97 5.75 -3.65 -14.11
C PHE A 97 6.52 -4.96 -14.14
N PHE A 98 7.74 -4.90 -14.65
CA PHE A 98 8.72 -5.98 -14.63
C PHE A 98 10.00 -5.43 -14.00
N LEU A 99 10.53 -6.11 -12.99
CA LEU A 99 11.76 -5.76 -12.32
C LEU A 99 12.77 -6.89 -12.54
N HIS A 100 13.84 -6.61 -13.30
CA HIS A 100 14.88 -7.58 -13.60
C HIS A 100 15.99 -7.49 -12.55
N LEU A 101 16.26 -8.60 -11.90
CA LEU A 101 17.23 -8.68 -10.83
C LEU A 101 18.28 -9.75 -11.14
N ARG A 102 19.47 -9.55 -10.60
CA ARG A 102 20.56 -10.53 -10.72
C ARG A 102 20.95 -11.01 -9.34
N ALA A 103 20.92 -12.33 -9.16
CA ALA A 103 21.36 -13.01 -7.98
C ALA A 103 22.90 -13.01 -7.86
N GLU A 104 23.44 -13.29 -6.68
CA GLU A 104 24.89 -13.32 -6.43
C GLU A 104 25.59 -14.43 -7.23
N ASN A 105 24.88 -15.55 -7.52
CA ASN A 105 25.37 -16.62 -8.37
C ASN A 105 25.41 -16.26 -9.86
N GLY A 106 24.97 -15.06 -10.24
CA GLY A 106 24.94 -14.55 -11.61
C GLY A 106 23.67 -14.83 -12.39
N GLU A 107 22.75 -15.64 -11.87
CA GLU A 107 21.44 -15.88 -12.49
C GLU A 107 20.59 -14.62 -12.49
N THR A 108 19.79 -14.45 -13.53
CA THR A 108 18.82 -13.37 -13.64
C THR A 108 17.41 -13.91 -13.42
N PHE A 109 16.60 -13.15 -12.72
CA PHE A 109 15.19 -13.46 -12.52
C PHE A 109 14.34 -12.20 -12.66
N THR A 110 13.07 -12.38 -12.96
CA THR A 110 12.14 -11.27 -13.13
C THR A 110 11.05 -11.34 -12.09
N LEU A 111 10.91 -10.26 -11.32
CA LEU A 111 9.76 -10.03 -10.48
C LEU A 111 8.76 -9.19 -11.27
N ASN A 112 7.50 -9.58 -11.28
CA ASN A 112 6.44 -8.82 -11.91
C ASN A 112 5.33 -8.54 -10.93
N GLY A 113 4.58 -7.50 -11.18
CA GLY A 113 3.46 -7.11 -10.35
C GLY A 113 2.57 -6.08 -11.03
N LYS A 114 1.66 -5.55 -10.25
CA LYS A 114 0.70 -4.58 -10.72
C LYS A 114 0.49 -3.52 -9.64
N ILE A 115 0.65 -2.26 -10.03
CA ILE A 115 0.52 -1.09 -9.17
C ILE A 115 -0.88 -0.54 -9.33
N ASP A 116 -1.62 -0.37 -8.26
CA ASP A 116 -3.01 0.07 -8.33
C ASP A 116 -3.13 1.48 -8.94
N ARG A 117 -2.30 2.42 -8.47
CA ARG A 117 -2.29 3.80 -8.97
C ARG A 117 -0.91 4.44 -8.87
N VAL A 118 -0.52 5.13 -9.93
CA VAL A 118 0.68 5.97 -10.00
C VAL A 118 0.27 7.38 -10.36
N ASP A 119 0.61 8.34 -9.51
CA ASP A 119 0.44 9.76 -9.77
C ASP A 119 1.79 10.44 -9.91
N MET A 120 1.87 11.48 -10.74
CA MET A 120 3.13 12.20 -10.98
C MET A 120 2.93 13.71 -11.05
N LEU A 121 3.96 14.44 -10.64
CA LEU A 121 4.15 15.87 -10.85
C LEU A 121 5.61 16.11 -11.24
N GLY A 122 5.86 16.35 -12.53
CA GLY A 122 7.24 16.38 -13.05
C GLY A 122 7.96 15.06 -12.77
N GLU A 123 9.09 15.12 -12.09
CA GLU A 123 9.89 13.96 -11.68
C GLU A 123 9.37 13.30 -10.38
N ASN A 124 8.49 13.97 -9.65
CA ASN A 124 7.95 13.45 -8.41
C ASN A 124 6.92 12.37 -8.69
N VAL A 125 7.07 11.20 -8.06
CA VAL A 125 6.19 10.04 -8.20
C VAL A 125 5.55 9.68 -6.87
N ALA A 126 4.23 9.46 -6.90
CA ALA A 126 3.46 8.93 -5.80
C ALA A 126 2.83 7.59 -6.21
N VAL A 127 3.01 6.58 -5.36
CA VAL A 127 2.51 5.23 -5.57
C VAL A 127 1.48 4.92 -4.50
N TYR A 128 0.32 4.48 -4.93
CA TYR A 128 -0.78 4.12 -4.05
C TYR A 128 -1.22 2.68 -4.29
N ASP A 129 -1.47 1.99 -3.20
CA ASP A 129 -2.02 0.65 -3.17
C ASP A 129 -3.28 0.65 -2.30
N TYR A 130 -4.39 0.23 -2.85
CA TYR A 130 -5.69 0.26 -2.20
C TYR A 130 -5.88 -0.96 -1.29
N LYS A 131 -6.29 -0.73 -0.05
CA LYS A 131 -6.51 -1.80 0.93
C LYS A 131 -7.92 -1.72 1.54
N THR A 132 -8.60 -2.85 1.59
CA THR A 132 -9.91 -2.98 2.26
C THR A 132 -9.78 -3.34 3.74
N GLY A 133 -8.58 -3.64 4.21
CA GLY A 133 -8.25 -3.91 5.60
C GLY A 133 -7.18 -2.96 6.11
N HIS A 134 -7.09 -2.80 7.41
CA HIS A 134 -6.09 -1.93 8.03
C HIS A 134 -4.69 -2.54 7.86
N THR A 135 -3.82 -1.87 7.15
CA THR A 135 -2.41 -2.23 6.91
C THR A 135 -1.52 -1.02 7.17
N THR A 136 -0.59 -1.12 8.09
CA THR A 136 0.37 -0.04 8.36
C THR A 136 1.64 -0.24 7.56
N ALA A 137 2.24 0.83 7.07
CA ALA A 137 3.62 0.80 6.60
C ALA A 137 4.56 0.97 7.79
N SER A 138 5.56 0.09 7.92
CA SER A 138 6.56 0.11 8.99
C SER A 138 7.94 -0.17 8.43
N LEU A 139 8.92 0.64 8.79
CA LEU A 139 10.32 0.46 8.37
C LEU A 139 10.87 -0.86 8.87
N VAL A 140 10.52 -1.26 10.10
CA VAL A 140 10.94 -2.55 10.66
C VAL A 140 10.45 -3.72 9.84
N GLU A 141 9.17 -3.71 9.44
CA GLU A 141 8.59 -4.77 8.61
C GLU A 141 9.23 -4.83 7.22
N ILE A 142 9.56 -3.67 6.64
CA ILE A 142 10.24 -3.58 5.33
C ILE A 142 11.64 -4.15 5.42
N VAL A 143 12.45 -3.66 6.35
CA VAL A 143 13.84 -4.11 6.55
C VAL A 143 13.89 -5.60 6.85
N SER A 144 12.91 -6.11 7.59
CA SER A 144 12.79 -7.53 7.89
C SER A 144 12.22 -8.38 6.75
N GLY A 145 11.80 -7.78 5.63
CA GLY A 145 11.28 -8.51 4.47
C GLY A 145 9.80 -8.87 4.53
N LEU A 146 9.03 -8.32 5.48
CA LEU A 146 7.61 -8.65 5.64
C LEU A 146 6.68 -7.82 4.75
N LYS A 147 7.06 -6.57 4.43
CA LYS A 147 6.24 -5.63 3.66
C LYS A 147 7.07 -4.95 2.57
N LEU A 148 7.33 -5.67 1.49
CA LEU A 148 8.18 -5.19 0.40
C LEU A 148 7.41 -4.47 -0.71
N GLN A 149 6.07 -4.58 -0.75
CA GLN A 149 5.22 -4.25 -1.87
C GLN A 149 5.43 -2.84 -2.42
N LEU A 150 5.27 -1.80 -1.60
CA LEU A 150 5.33 -0.40 -2.06
C LEU A 150 6.71 -0.03 -2.65
N LEU A 151 7.78 -0.48 -2.00
CA LEU A 151 9.14 -0.20 -2.48
C LEU A 151 9.51 -1.04 -3.71
N THR A 152 8.96 -2.25 -3.82
CA THR A 152 9.10 -3.06 -5.04
C THR A 152 8.41 -2.38 -6.23
N TYR A 153 7.26 -1.77 -6.02
CA TYR A 153 6.56 -0.97 -7.03
C TYR A 153 7.43 0.19 -7.52
N LEU A 154 8.03 0.93 -6.58
CA LEU A 154 8.92 2.03 -6.92
C LEU A 154 10.17 1.54 -7.67
N LEU A 155 10.78 0.43 -7.26
CA LEU A 155 11.91 -0.18 -7.99
C LEU A 155 11.54 -0.52 -9.44
N GLY A 156 10.34 -1.09 -9.67
CA GLY A 156 9.85 -1.38 -11.01
C GLY A 156 9.68 -0.13 -11.87
N LEU A 157 9.08 0.92 -11.31
CA LEU A 157 8.92 2.20 -12.02
C LEU A 157 10.27 2.85 -12.34
N MET A 158 11.23 2.78 -11.42
CA MET A 158 12.57 3.33 -11.65
C MET A 158 13.32 2.57 -12.75
N GLU A 159 13.13 1.25 -12.85
CA GLU A 159 13.70 0.47 -13.96
C GLU A 159 13.07 0.85 -15.30
N GLU A 160 11.75 1.00 -15.35
CA GLU A 160 11.03 1.43 -16.56
C GLU A 160 11.39 2.85 -16.99
N ALA A 161 11.75 3.71 -16.06
CA ALA A 161 12.18 5.09 -16.36
C ALA A 161 13.53 5.17 -17.07
N ASP A 162 14.29 4.08 -17.16
CA ASP A 162 15.53 3.92 -17.92
C ASP A 162 16.51 5.08 -17.72
N GLY A 163 16.80 5.40 -16.44
CA GLY A 163 17.72 6.46 -16.05
C GLY A 163 17.14 7.87 -15.97
N ASN A 164 15.87 8.06 -16.36
CA ASN A 164 15.19 9.32 -16.06
C ASN A 164 14.95 9.43 -14.56
N PRO A 165 15.17 10.60 -13.95
CA PRO A 165 15.03 10.74 -12.52
C PRO A 165 13.56 10.57 -12.09
N LEU A 166 13.35 9.71 -11.11
CA LEU A 166 12.09 9.61 -10.38
C LEU A 166 12.36 9.88 -8.91
N LEU A 167 11.70 10.91 -8.37
CA LEU A 167 11.81 11.32 -6.98
C LEU A 167 10.59 10.83 -6.19
N PRO A 168 10.77 9.95 -5.20
CA PRO A 168 9.66 9.46 -4.40
C PRO A 168 9.01 10.59 -3.60
N ALA A 169 7.75 10.91 -3.90
CA ALA A 169 6.95 11.86 -3.15
C ALA A 169 6.14 11.16 -2.06
N ALA A 170 5.48 10.05 -2.41
CA ALA A 170 4.69 9.24 -1.48
C ALA A 170 4.63 7.78 -1.91
N LEU A 171 4.67 6.88 -0.94
CA LEU A 171 4.40 5.45 -1.09
C LEU A 171 3.36 5.07 -0.03
N MET A 172 2.10 4.89 -0.40
CA MET A 172 1.02 4.80 0.58
C MET A 172 0.03 3.68 0.30
N TYR A 173 -0.43 3.07 1.37
CA TYR A 173 -1.67 2.30 1.42
C TYR A 173 -2.84 3.24 1.66
N ILE A 174 -3.85 3.20 0.80
CA ILE A 174 -5.09 3.96 0.93
C ILE A 174 -6.20 2.99 1.36
N TYR A 175 -6.86 3.28 2.47
CA TYR A 175 -7.90 2.40 2.99
C TYR A 175 -9.24 2.69 2.34
N LEU A 176 -9.77 1.65 1.69
CA LEU A 176 -11.11 1.65 1.13
C LEU A 176 -12.08 1.09 2.19
N SER A 177 -12.34 1.85 3.24
CA SER A 177 -13.18 1.36 4.32
C SER A 177 -14.66 1.40 3.97
N GLY A 178 -15.31 0.23 4.05
CA GLY A 178 -16.76 0.09 4.04
C GLY A 178 -17.40 0.22 5.43
N ASP A 179 -16.62 0.51 6.45
CA ASP A 179 -17.17 0.71 7.79
C ASP A 179 -17.95 2.02 7.82
N VAL A 180 -19.27 1.89 7.82
CA VAL A 180 -20.19 2.95 8.19
C VAL A 180 -19.92 3.22 9.69
N LYS A 181 -18.94 4.07 9.99
CA LYS A 181 -18.89 4.68 11.32
C LYS A 181 -20.20 5.46 11.46
N ILE A 182 -21.03 5.04 12.40
CA ILE A 182 -22.18 5.83 12.83
C ILE A 182 -21.59 7.09 13.45
N VAL A 183 -21.42 8.12 12.65
CA VAL A 183 -21.01 9.44 13.12
C VAL A 183 -22.20 10.01 13.88
N SER A 184 -21.99 10.45 15.10
CA SER A 184 -23.00 11.07 15.97
C SER A 184 -23.49 12.45 15.44
N SER A 185 -22.92 12.94 14.32
CA SER A 185 -23.36 14.15 13.63
C SER A 185 -23.14 14.03 12.13
N VAL A 186 -24.17 14.32 11.35
CA VAL A 186 -24.06 14.43 9.90
C VAL A 186 -23.24 15.69 9.59
N PRO A 187 -22.17 15.60 8.75
CA PRO A 187 -21.44 16.78 8.30
C PRO A 187 -22.42 17.74 7.61
N ARG A 188 -22.27 19.04 7.84
CA ARG A 188 -23.17 20.07 7.30
C ARG A 188 -23.31 20.04 5.77
N ASN A 189 -22.41 19.39 5.05
CA ASN A 189 -22.38 19.32 3.59
C ASN A 189 -22.74 17.93 3.04
N GLY A 190 -23.18 16.98 3.86
CA GLY A 190 -23.64 15.65 3.39
C GLY A 190 -22.58 14.77 2.74
N ILE A 191 -21.32 15.18 2.66
CA ILE A 191 -20.20 14.43 2.13
C ILE A 191 -19.63 13.58 3.27
N PRO A 192 -19.55 12.25 3.12
CA PRO A 192 -18.87 11.43 4.10
C PRO A 192 -17.40 11.86 4.16
N ASP A 193 -16.94 12.29 5.33
CA ASP A 193 -15.51 12.50 5.53
C ASP A 193 -14.76 11.20 5.21
N LEU A 194 -13.75 11.28 4.35
CA LEU A 194 -12.67 10.31 4.42
C LEU A 194 -12.21 10.31 5.87
N PRO A 195 -11.95 9.13 6.47
CA PRO A 195 -11.37 9.11 7.81
C PRO A 195 -9.99 9.79 7.73
N ALA A 196 -9.97 11.07 8.04
CA ALA A 196 -8.87 11.98 7.78
C ALA A 196 -7.55 11.59 8.48
N LYS A 197 -7.57 10.83 9.55
CA LYS A 197 -6.35 10.37 10.24
C LYS A 197 -6.03 8.88 10.07
N ASP A 198 -7.02 8.08 9.68
CA ASP A 198 -6.86 6.63 9.54
C ASP A 198 -7.04 6.18 8.09
N GLY A 199 -7.13 7.12 7.14
CA GLY A 199 -7.42 6.85 5.72
C GLY A 199 -6.24 6.36 4.90
N ALA A 200 -5.01 6.59 5.38
CA ALA A 200 -3.80 6.18 4.70
C ALA A 200 -2.67 5.86 5.68
N SER A 201 -1.75 5.01 5.24
CA SER A 201 -0.49 4.75 5.93
C SER A 201 0.62 4.58 4.90
N GLY A 202 1.77 5.17 5.13
CA GLY A 202 2.87 5.10 4.16
C GLY A 202 4.00 6.05 4.48
N PHE A 203 4.89 6.16 3.51
CA PHE A 203 6.07 7.01 3.56
C PHE A 203 5.89 8.21 2.65
N ILE A 204 6.32 9.36 3.13
CA ILE A 204 6.17 10.65 2.45
C ILE A 204 7.53 11.34 2.46
N THR A 205 7.82 12.09 1.40
CA THR A 205 9.04 12.88 1.28
C THR A 205 9.16 13.92 2.40
N SER A 206 10.40 14.25 2.76
CA SER A 206 10.71 15.34 3.68
C SER A 206 10.62 16.74 3.05
N SER A 207 10.39 16.85 1.74
CA SER A 207 10.21 18.14 1.05
C SER A 207 8.82 18.72 1.35
N GLY A 208 8.75 19.80 2.09
CA GLY A 208 7.50 20.48 2.43
C GLY A 208 6.73 20.94 1.19
N ALA A 209 7.42 21.50 0.19
CA ALA A 209 6.78 21.90 -1.07
C ALA A 209 6.07 20.72 -1.75
N THR A 210 6.77 19.59 -1.89
CA THR A 210 6.19 18.37 -2.49
C THR A 210 5.05 17.80 -1.65
N VAL A 211 5.11 17.91 -0.32
CA VAL A 211 4.01 17.49 0.57
C VAL A 211 2.75 18.33 0.32
N TYR A 212 2.88 19.65 0.15
CA TYR A 212 1.75 20.53 -0.21
C TYR A 212 1.26 20.29 -1.63
N ASP A 213 2.11 19.88 -2.56
CA ASP A 213 1.70 19.46 -3.90
C ASP A 213 0.90 18.15 -3.88
N LEU A 214 1.22 17.22 -2.95
CA LEU A 214 0.44 16.00 -2.75
C LEU A 214 -0.95 16.27 -2.16
N ASP A 215 -1.03 17.20 -1.21
CA ASP A 215 -2.29 17.67 -0.62
C ASP A 215 -2.08 19.08 -0.03
N SER A 216 -2.67 20.09 -0.64
CA SER A 216 -2.59 21.49 -0.17
C SER A 216 -3.13 21.70 1.26
N ARG A 217 -3.87 20.72 1.79
CA ARG A 217 -4.41 20.70 3.16
C ARG A 217 -3.46 19.98 4.14
N ALA A 218 -2.24 19.62 3.72
CA ALA A 218 -1.29 18.87 4.54
C ALA A 218 -1.13 19.47 5.94
N GLY A 219 -1.14 18.62 6.95
CA GLY A 219 -1.09 19.03 8.36
C GLY A 219 -2.43 19.37 8.99
N SER A 220 -3.49 19.61 8.21
CA SER A 220 -4.86 19.78 8.71
C SER A 220 -5.55 18.45 9.02
N ASN A 221 -6.71 18.53 9.67
CA ASN A 221 -7.53 17.34 9.92
C ASN A 221 -8.22 16.81 8.66
N ASP A 222 -8.30 17.61 7.60
CA ASP A 222 -8.95 17.27 6.32
C ASP A 222 -7.98 16.61 5.34
N SER A 223 -6.68 16.56 5.66
CA SER A 223 -5.68 15.88 4.84
C SER A 223 -5.67 14.38 5.10
N ILE A 224 -5.56 13.60 4.02
CA ILE A 224 -5.36 12.14 4.14
C ILE A 224 -3.90 11.76 4.43
N LEU A 225 -2.97 12.71 4.24
CA LEU A 225 -1.56 12.43 4.43
C LEU A 225 -1.23 12.22 5.92
N PRO A 226 -0.58 11.11 6.29
CA PRO A 226 -0.23 10.83 7.68
C PRO A 226 0.98 11.64 8.13
N VAL A 227 0.95 12.97 7.96
CA VAL A 227 2.04 13.88 8.33
C VAL A 227 1.53 15.02 9.20
N ARG A 228 2.44 15.56 10.01
CA ARG A 228 2.28 16.84 10.70
C ARG A 228 3.23 17.85 10.07
N MET A 229 2.75 19.06 9.81
CA MET A 229 3.56 20.15 9.26
C MET A 229 4.01 21.09 10.36
N LYS A 230 5.24 21.58 10.26
CA LYS A 230 5.78 22.66 11.11
C LYS A 230 5.33 24.02 10.60
N ASN A 231 5.55 25.06 11.39
CA ASN A 231 5.24 26.44 11.00
C ASN A 231 6.14 26.97 9.83
N ASP A 232 7.30 26.36 9.61
CA ASP A 232 8.22 26.68 8.51
C ASP A 232 7.79 26.03 7.18
N GLY A 233 6.72 25.22 7.19
CA GLY A 233 6.20 24.54 6.00
C GLY A 233 6.80 23.17 5.74
N ASP A 234 7.77 22.72 6.53
CA ASP A 234 8.33 21.37 6.42
C ASP A 234 7.59 20.37 7.30
N PRO A 235 7.55 19.09 6.93
CA PRO A 235 7.00 18.05 7.79
C PRO A 235 7.88 17.80 9.02
N TYR A 236 7.26 17.39 10.13
CA TYR A 236 8.02 16.89 11.27
C TYR A 236 8.77 15.62 10.89
N ASN A 237 10.03 15.52 11.32
CA ASN A 237 10.86 14.34 11.08
C ASN A 237 10.39 13.15 11.92
N THR A 238 9.46 12.40 11.40
CA THR A 238 8.89 11.16 11.96
C THR A 238 9.41 9.95 11.21
N GLY A 239 9.13 8.73 11.69
CA GLY A 239 9.59 7.49 11.03
C GLY A 239 9.04 7.29 9.62
N ASN A 240 7.91 7.92 9.30
CA ASN A 240 7.27 7.82 7.98
C ASN A 240 7.57 9.00 7.04
N VAL A 241 8.32 10.00 7.50
CA VAL A 241 8.81 11.12 6.66
C VAL A 241 10.26 10.84 6.29
N LEU A 242 10.54 10.66 5.02
CA LEU A 242 11.82 10.17 4.51
C LEU A 242 12.50 11.21 3.62
N SER A 243 13.80 11.40 3.79
CA SER A 243 14.61 12.16 2.86
C SER A 243 14.88 11.33 1.59
N LYS A 244 15.44 11.96 0.56
CA LYS A 244 15.89 11.24 -0.64
C LYS A 244 16.88 10.15 -0.28
N GLU A 245 17.83 10.44 0.59
CA GLU A 245 18.83 9.50 1.06
C GLU A 245 18.21 8.31 1.82
N ASP A 246 17.19 8.56 2.65
CA ASP A 246 16.44 7.50 3.33
C ASP A 246 15.76 6.56 2.31
N PHE A 247 15.11 7.12 1.27
CA PHE A 247 14.53 6.32 0.19
C PHE A 247 15.59 5.51 -0.55
N ASP A 248 16.73 6.11 -0.90
CA ASP A 248 17.82 5.43 -1.58
C ASP A 248 18.41 4.28 -0.74
N HIS A 249 18.48 4.45 0.59
CA HIS A 249 18.86 3.38 1.52
C HIS A 249 17.84 2.25 1.53
N LEU A 250 16.55 2.59 1.66
CA LEU A 250 15.47 1.59 1.68
C LEU A 250 15.37 0.80 0.37
N LEU A 251 15.52 1.46 -0.77
CA LEU A 251 15.50 0.79 -2.08
C LEU A 251 16.64 -0.22 -2.21
N ARG A 252 17.86 0.13 -1.76
CA ARG A 252 18.99 -0.81 -1.72
C ARG A 252 18.72 -1.99 -0.79
N ILE A 253 18.16 -1.73 0.39
CA ILE A 253 17.79 -2.76 1.36
C ILE A 253 16.75 -3.71 0.77
N VAL A 254 15.69 -3.17 0.20
CA VAL A 254 14.60 -3.98 -0.39
C VAL A 254 15.09 -4.80 -1.58
N LYS A 255 15.87 -4.19 -2.48
CA LYS A 255 16.46 -4.91 -3.62
C LYS A 255 17.29 -6.09 -3.16
N LYS A 256 18.18 -5.89 -2.18
CA LYS A 256 18.99 -6.97 -1.62
C LYS A 256 18.14 -8.03 -0.92
N ARG A 257 17.11 -7.62 -0.17
CA ARG A 257 16.20 -8.54 0.50
C ARG A 257 15.44 -9.44 -0.50
N ILE A 258 14.99 -8.88 -1.62
CA ILE A 258 14.33 -9.65 -2.69
C ILE A 258 15.30 -10.68 -3.28
N ILE A 259 16.53 -10.29 -3.54
CA ILE A 259 17.56 -11.21 -4.06
C ILE A 259 17.82 -12.35 -3.07
N MET A 260 17.99 -12.04 -1.79
CA MET A 260 18.18 -13.07 -0.75
C MET A 260 17.01 -14.05 -0.65
N LEU A 261 15.77 -13.54 -0.72
CA LEU A 261 14.58 -14.40 -0.69
C LEU A 261 14.50 -15.31 -1.91
N TYR A 262 14.88 -14.80 -3.10
CA TYR A 262 14.97 -15.61 -4.30
C TYR A 262 16.02 -16.72 -4.14
N GLU A 263 17.21 -16.41 -3.66
CA GLU A 263 18.32 -17.37 -3.45
C GLU A 263 17.95 -18.44 -2.41
N GLU A 264 17.31 -18.05 -1.31
CA GLU A 264 16.78 -19.03 -0.34
C GLU A 264 15.75 -19.96 -0.98
N MET A 265 14.87 -19.43 -1.82
CA MET A 265 13.83 -20.22 -2.49
C MET A 265 14.45 -21.22 -3.48
N ILE A 266 15.39 -20.80 -4.32
CA ILE A 266 16.01 -21.69 -5.31
C ILE A 266 17.00 -22.69 -4.69
N SER A 267 17.54 -22.40 -3.52
CA SER A 267 18.39 -23.36 -2.78
C SER A 267 17.62 -24.57 -2.26
N GLY A 268 16.28 -24.58 -2.40
CA GLY A 268 15.43 -25.66 -1.90
C GLY A 268 15.25 -25.66 -0.39
N ARG A 269 15.51 -24.56 0.28
CA ARG A 269 15.31 -24.42 1.73
C ARG A 269 13.83 -24.48 2.07
N ILE A 270 13.45 -25.46 2.88
CA ILE A 270 12.04 -25.73 3.28
C ILE A 270 11.85 -25.79 4.80
N ASP A 271 12.74 -25.21 5.56
CA ASP A 271 12.66 -25.19 7.01
C ASP A 271 11.37 -24.53 7.51
N ILE A 272 10.73 -25.18 8.50
CA ILE A 272 9.55 -24.62 9.15
C ILE A 272 10.02 -23.62 10.21
N ARG A 273 10.21 -22.36 9.82
CA ARG A 273 10.65 -21.26 10.68
C ARG A 273 9.77 -20.03 10.45
N PRO A 274 8.52 -20.06 10.94
CA PRO A 274 7.61 -18.94 10.76
C PRO A 274 8.09 -17.71 11.52
N VAL A 275 7.89 -16.54 10.91
CA VAL A 275 8.23 -15.26 11.54
C VAL A 275 7.22 -14.93 12.65
N ARG A 276 7.71 -14.35 13.76
CA ARG A 276 6.87 -13.76 14.81
C ARG A 276 7.26 -12.30 15.04
N PHE A 277 6.29 -11.41 14.89
CA PHE A 277 6.48 -9.97 15.07
C PHE A 277 5.33 -9.39 15.91
N LYS A 278 5.64 -8.67 16.98
CA LYS A 278 4.66 -8.08 17.92
C LYS A 278 3.60 -9.09 18.37
N GLY A 279 4.03 -10.32 18.67
CA GLY A 279 3.14 -11.39 19.12
C GLY A 279 2.28 -12.04 18.02
N SER A 280 2.34 -11.57 16.79
CA SER A 280 1.59 -12.09 15.65
C SER A 280 2.49 -12.91 14.72
N SER A 281 1.93 -13.92 14.07
CA SER A 281 2.60 -14.72 13.04
C SER A 281 1.66 -14.94 11.85
N PRO A 282 2.20 -15.02 10.61
CA PRO A 282 1.44 -15.38 9.42
C PRO A 282 0.72 -16.73 9.51
N CYS A 283 1.17 -17.62 10.41
CA CYS A 283 0.56 -18.92 10.65
C CYS A 283 -0.94 -18.84 10.95
N LYS A 284 -1.39 -17.75 11.57
CA LYS A 284 -2.81 -17.51 11.88
C LYS A 284 -3.72 -17.58 10.64
N TYR A 285 -3.20 -17.21 9.47
CA TYR A 285 -3.96 -17.13 8.22
C TYR A 285 -3.44 -18.11 7.14
N CYS A 286 -2.49 -18.99 7.51
CA CYS A 286 -1.86 -19.89 6.57
C CYS A 286 -2.81 -21.04 6.19
N PRO A 287 -3.14 -21.23 4.89
CA PRO A 287 -4.01 -22.32 4.44
C PRO A 287 -3.35 -23.70 4.57
N TYR A 288 -2.03 -23.75 4.75
CA TYR A 288 -1.25 -25.01 4.86
C TYR A 288 -1.05 -25.49 6.30
N HIS A 289 -1.74 -24.91 7.28
CA HIS A 289 -1.58 -25.25 8.70
C HIS A 289 -1.79 -26.74 8.97
N SER A 290 -2.78 -27.37 8.31
CA SER A 290 -3.08 -28.79 8.44
C SER A 290 -1.96 -29.71 7.92
N ILE A 291 -1.18 -29.27 6.93
CA ILE A 291 -0.06 -30.01 6.35
C ILE A 291 1.21 -29.75 7.15
N CYS A 292 1.51 -28.49 7.40
CA CYS A 292 2.69 -28.04 8.12
C CYS A 292 2.72 -28.54 9.57
N ARG A 293 1.55 -28.57 10.24
CA ARG A 293 1.40 -29.02 11.65
C ARG A 293 2.35 -28.32 12.63
N PHE A 294 2.76 -27.10 12.31
CA PHE A 294 3.58 -26.32 13.23
C PHE A 294 2.81 -26.08 14.53
N ASP A 295 3.40 -26.52 15.64
CA ASP A 295 2.82 -26.40 16.98
C ASP A 295 3.74 -25.50 17.82
N PRO A 296 3.34 -24.24 18.07
CA PRO A 296 4.16 -23.28 18.81
C PRO A 296 4.42 -23.74 20.26
N SER A 297 3.56 -24.59 20.84
CA SER A 297 3.79 -25.13 22.20
C SER A 297 4.96 -26.14 22.26
N ARG A 298 5.28 -26.76 21.13
CA ARG A 298 6.35 -27.76 21.01
C ARG A 298 7.60 -27.25 20.31
N ARG A 299 7.48 -26.14 19.56
CA ARG A 299 8.55 -25.64 18.67
C ARG A 299 8.63 -24.12 18.74
N GLU A 300 8.42 -23.54 19.90
CA GLU A 300 8.43 -22.08 20.05
C GLU A 300 9.80 -21.48 19.69
N GLU A 301 10.88 -22.21 19.98
CA GLU A 301 12.26 -21.89 19.59
C GLU A 301 12.49 -21.83 18.07
N ASN A 302 11.56 -22.38 17.27
CA ASN A 302 11.65 -22.38 15.80
C ASN A 302 11.03 -21.14 15.15
N TYR A 303 10.50 -20.19 15.91
CA TYR A 303 10.11 -18.89 15.35
C TYR A 303 11.33 -18.03 15.05
N ASP A 304 11.30 -17.36 13.91
CA ASP A 304 12.18 -16.22 13.66
C ASP A 304 11.54 -14.97 14.29
N TYR A 305 12.08 -14.53 15.41
CA TYR A 305 11.58 -13.35 16.10
C TYR A 305 12.13 -12.08 15.49
N ILE A 306 11.23 -11.13 15.18
CA ILE A 306 11.60 -9.79 14.78
C ILE A 306 11.39 -8.86 15.97
N HIS A 307 12.48 -8.22 16.41
CA HIS A 307 12.43 -7.25 17.50
C HIS A 307 11.67 -5.99 17.08
N ALA A 308 10.77 -5.54 17.94
CA ALA A 308 10.03 -4.31 17.73
C ALA A 308 10.91 -3.11 18.08
N VAL A 309 11.29 -2.35 17.05
CA VAL A 309 11.97 -1.06 17.16
C VAL A 309 11.02 0.02 16.67
N SER A 310 11.14 1.27 17.15
CA SER A 310 10.35 2.36 16.59
C SER A 310 10.80 2.68 15.16
N ASP A 311 9.88 3.07 14.28
CA ASP A 311 10.26 3.47 12.90
C ASP A 311 11.22 4.65 12.90
N LYS A 312 11.17 5.52 13.91
CA LYS A 312 12.12 6.62 14.07
C LYS A 312 13.54 6.15 14.35
N ASP A 313 13.70 5.12 15.18
CA ASP A 313 15.01 4.55 15.49
C ASP A 313 15.51 3.70 14.33
N MET A 314 14.63 2.89 13.73
CA MET A 314 14.96 2.13 12.51
C MET A 314 15.44 3.06 11.38
N LYS A 315 14.80 4.21 11.20
CA LYS A 315 15.26 5.22 10.22
C LYS A 315 16.69 5.68 10.45
N ARG A 316 17.13 5.87 11.70
CA ARG A 316 18.50 6.24 12.03
C ARG A 316 19.51 5.13 11.71
N GLU A 317 19.07 3.89 11.75
CA GLU A 317 19.91 2.72 11.49
C GLU A 317 20.04 2.41 9.98
N LEU A 318 19.14 2.93 9.12
CA LEU A 318 19.13 2.63 7.68
C LEU A 318 20.51 2.76 7.00
N PRO A 319 21.33 3.79 7.26
CA PRO A 319 22.65 3.92 6.61
C PRO A 319 23.63 2.81 6.97
N GLY A 320 23.50 2.24 8.18
CA GLY A 320 24.39 1.21 8.72
C GLY A 320 23.91 -0.22 8.51
N ILE A 321 22.74 -0.43 7.92
CA ILE A 321 22.22 -1.78 7.69
C ILE A 321 23.05 -2.48 6.62
N ALA A 322 23.93 -3.37 7.09
CA ALA A 322 24.67 -4.30 6.25
C ALA A 322 23.99 -5.67 6.31
N PHE A 323 23.71 -6.25 5.14
CA PHE A 323 23.22 -7.62 5.07
C PHE A 323 24.43 -8.57 5.10
N ASP A 324 24.70 -9.16 6.27
CA ASP A 324 25.63 -10.27 6.38
C ASP A 324 24.84 -11.58 6.18
N MET A 325 25.01 -12.19 5.02
CA MET A 325 24.35 -13.43 4.64
C MET A 325 24.84 -14.64 5.47
N THR A 326 25.96 -14.49 6.17
CA THR A 326 26.67 -15.62 6.80
C THR A 326 26.31 -15.83 8.26
N LYS A 327 25.64 -14.86 8.89
CA LYS A 327 25.28 -14.96 10.32
C LYS A 327 23.82 -15.34 10.48
N PRO A 328 23.52 -16.52 11.04
CA PRO A 328 22.23 -16.75 11.67
C PRO A 328 22.04 -15.61 12.71
N ARG A 329 20.88 -14.98 12.73
CA ARG A 329 20.56 -13.97 13.74
C ARG A 329 20.88 -14.56 15.11
N LYS A 330 21.87 -13.98 15.79
CA LYS A 330 22.21 -14.43 17.14
C LYS A 330 20.98 -14.23 18.01
N GLU A 331 20.61 -15.28 18.71
CA GLU A 331 19.79 -15.21 19.90
C GLU A 331 20.51 -14.31 20.90
N ASP A 332 20.01 -13.10 21.11
CA ASP A 332 20.39 -12.39 22.32
C ASP A 332 19.61 -13.05 23.45
N ASP A 333 20.31 -13.94 24.15
CA ASP A 333 19.99 -14.36 25.51
C ASP A 333 19.89 -13.09 26.38
N ASN A 334 18.66 -12.66 26.66
CA ASN A 334 18.38 -11.93 27.89
C ASN A 334 16.89 -12.00 28.21
N GLY A 335 16.62 -12.71 29.29
CA GLY A 335 15.66 -12.77 30.36
C GLY A 335 14.24 -12.25 30.21
#